data_0ecb74b00b993a2c600af85de8801d00
#
_entry.id   0ecb74b00b993a2c600af85de8801d00
#
_cell.length_a   1.000
_cell.length_b   1.000
_cell.length_c   1.000
_cell.angle_alpha   90.00
_cell.angle_beta   90.00
_cell.angle_gamma   90.00
#
_symmetry.space_group_name_H-M   'P 1'
#
loop_
_entity.id
_entity.type
_entity.pdbx_description
1 polymer ?
#
loop_
_entity_poly.entity_id
_entity_poly.type
_entity_poly.pdbx_seq_one_letter_code
_entity_poly.pdbx_strand_id
1 'polypeptide(L)'
;YVGSDNVMSSDSAFVADVLHCDYLCQYREPDASVNGMGTQFDYHHSINENHYASTSSDVLAPTDQAFSALVYADGTSAAVAYNASNRRTFTMGFPFECIKDKAKRAYVMRGILAFLRPNN
;
A
#
# COMPACT_ATOMS: atom_id res chain seq x y z
N TYR A 1 2.46 -1.26 -7.83
CA TYR A 1 1.40 -2.29 -7.77
C TYR A 1 0.40 -1.87 -6.72
N VAL A 2 -0.79 -1.52 -7.14
CA VAL A 2 -1.77 -0.83 -6.30
C VAL A 2 -3.14 -1.49 -6.45
N GLY A 3 -3.87 -1.61 -5.35
CA GLY A 3 -5.26 -2.04 -5.32
C GLY A 3 -5.56 -3.04 -4.22
N SER A 4 -6.83 -3.22 -3.93
CA SER A 4 -7.29 -4.25 -3.01
C SER A 4 -7.43 -5.59 -3.75
N ASP A 5 -7.19 -6.68 -3.05
CA ASP A 5 -7.25 -8.06 -3.57
C ASP A 5 -6.24 -8.37 -4.66
N ASN A 6 -5.39 -7.43 -5.06
CA ASN A 6 -4.41 -7.65 -6.12
C ASN A 6 -3.32 -8.62 -5.68
N VAL A 7 -2.78 -8.43 -4.48
CA VAL A 7 -1.73 -9.31 -3.95
C VAL A 7 -2.32 -10.69 -3.68
N MET A 8 -3.50 -10.75 -3.10
CA MET A 8 -4.18 -12.01 -2.79
C MET A 8 -4.39 -12.86 -4.04
N SER A 9 -4.77 -12.24 -5.16
CA SER A 9 -5.12 -12.95 -6.40
C SER A 9 -3.96 -13.09 -7.38
N SER A 10 -2.80 -12.50 -7.09
CA SER A 10 -1.64 -12.56 -7.97
C SER A 10 -0.88 -13.88 -7.82
N ASP A 11 -0.07 -14.20 -8.83
CA ASP A 11 0.83 -15.35 -8.78
C ASP A 11 1.78 -15.23 -7.60
N SER A 12 1.89 -16.29 -6.80
CA SER A 12 2.68 -16.26 -5.57
C SER A 12 4.18 -16.06 -5.83
N ALA A 13 4.70 -16.59 -6.93
CA ALA A 13 6.10 -16.38 -7.29
C ALA A 13 6.37 -14.93 -7.65
N PHE A 14 5.45 -14.28 -8.39
CA PHE A 14 5.56 -12.85 -8.70
C PHE A 14 5.57 -12.01 -7.42
N VAL A 15 4.64 -12.31 -6.50
CA VAL A 15 4.53 -11.56 -5.25
C VAL A 15 5.80 -11.71 -4.41
N ALA A 16 6.33 -12.94 -4.29
CA ALA A 16 7.52 -13.20 -3.49
C ALA A 16 8.79 -12.66 -4.16
N ASP A 17 8.96 -12.89 -5.46
CA ASP A 17 10.25 -12.67 -6.14
C ASP A 17 10.38 -11.28 -6.73
N VAL A 18 9.28 -10.61 -7.03
CA VAL A 18 9.27 -9.26 -7.63
C VAL A 18 8.83 -8.21 -6.63
N LEU A 19 7.73 -8.43 -5.95
CA LEU A 19 7.18 -7.47 -5.00
C LEU A 19 7.79 -7.58 -3.61
N HIS A 20 8.36 -8.74 -3.26
CA HIS A 20 9.00 -9.01 -1.97
C HIS A 20 8.05 -8.75 -0.81
N CYS A 21 6.85 -9.28 -0.91
CA CYS A 21 5.88 -9.24 0.17
C CYS A 21 5.03 -10.50 0.18
N ASP A 22 4.34 -10.71 1.30
CA ASP A 22 3.34 -11.76 1.47
C ASP A 22 1.98 -11.13 1.72
N TYR A 23 0.95 -11.77 1.20
CA TYR A 23 -0.43 -11.46 1.58
C TYR A 23 -0.74 -12.19 2.89
N LEU A 24 -1.21 -11.46 3.91
CA LEU A 24 -1.58 -12.06 5.20
C LEU A 24 -3.09 -12.27 5.32
N CYS A 25 -3.87 -11.21 5.11
CA CYS A 25 -5.33 -11.25 5.27
C CYS A 25 -5.93 -9.96 4.73
N GLN A 26 -7.25 -9.87 4.75
CA GLN A 26 -7.95 -8.61 4.48
C GLN A 26 -7.96 -7.75 5.74
N TYR A 27 -7.83 -6.43 5.56
CA TYR A 27 -7.96 -5.47 6.66
C TYR A 27 -9.43 -5.30 7.01
N ARG A 28 -9.80 -5.63 8.25
CA ARG A 28 -11.20 -5.65 8.68
C ARG A 28 -11.51 -4.73 9.84
N GLU A 29 -10.52 -3.97 10.31
CA GLU A 29 -10.72 -3.04 11.42
C GLU A 29 -11.57 -1.85 10.97
N PRO A 30 -12.39 -1.27 11.90
CA PRO A 30 -13.25 -0.14 11.53
C PRO A 30 -12.49 1.16 11.29
N ASP A 31 -11.27 1.30 11.82
CA ASP A 31 -10.49 2.52 11.65
C ASP A 31 -9.88 2.56 10.26
N ALA A 32 -10.27 3.56 9.49
CA ALA A 32 -9.86 3.72 8.10
C ALA A 32 -8.71 4.73 7.96
N SER A 33 -7.70 4.65 8.83
CA SER A 33 -6.54 5.51 8.76
C SER A 33 -5.28 4.75 8.39
N VAL A 34 -4.36 5.45 7.72
CA VAL A 34 -3.07 4.91 7.28
C VAL A 34 -1.99 5.94 7.62
N ASN A 35 -0.88 5.46 8.16
CA ASN A 35 0.26 6.28 8.53
C ASN A 35 1.47 5.91 7.70
N GLY A 36 2.28 6.90 7.37
CA GLY A 36 3.55 6.66 6.70
C GLY A 36 4.01 7.88 5.91
N MET A 37 5.24 7.83 5.43
CA MET A 37 5.82 8.89 4.61
C MET A 37 5.74 10.27 5.28
N GLY A 38 5.78 10.30 6.63
CA GLY A 38 5.71 11.54 7.38
C GLY A 38 4.31 12.12 7.55
N THR A 39 3.27 11.39 7.17
CA THR A 39 1.89 11.88 7.28
C THR A 39 0.93 10.77 7.68
N GLN A 40 -0.22 11.19 8.19
CA GLN A 40 -1.36 10.31 8.43
C GLN A 40 -2.49 10.74 7.50
N PHE A 41 -3.22 9.79 6.95
CA PHE A 41 -4.35 10.10 6.09
C PHE A 41 -5.44 9.04 6.23
N ASP A 42 -6.68 9.48 5.99
CA ASP A 42 -7.84 8.61 5.99
C ASP A 42 -8.12 8.11 4.58
N TYR A 43 -8.71 6.92 4.48
CA TYR A 43 -9.15 6.39 3.20
C TYR A 43 -10.60 5.91 3.29
N HIS A 44 -11.25 5.80 2.15
CA HIS A 44 -12.62 5.30 2.09
C HIS A 44 -12.63 3.79 2.31
N HIS A 45 -13.28 3.36 3.38
CA HIS A 45 -13.30 1.97 3.81
C HIS A 45 -14.70 1.35 3.73
N SER A 46 -15.75 2.15 3.48
CA SER A 46 -17.14 1.70 3.45
C SER A 46 -17.71 1.80 2.04
N ILE A 47 -18.51 0.82 1.66
CA ILE A 47 -19.23 0.84 0.38
C ILE A 47 -20.31 1.91 0.34
N ASN A 48 -20.66 2.51 1.48
CA ASN A 48 -21.67 3.56 1.58
C ASN A 48 -21.09 4.96 1.36
N GLU A 49 -19.80 5.07 1.10
CA GLU A 49 -19.17 6.35 0.79
C GLU A 49 -19.58 6.81 -0.61
N ASN A 50 -19.65 8.15 -0.80
CA ASN A 50 -19.98 8.74 -2.08
C ASN A 50 -18.81 8.70 -3.08
N HIS A 51 -17.64 8.33 -2.62
CA HIS A 51 -16.44 8.21 -3.44
C HIS A 51 -16.00 6.76 -3.49
N TYR A 52 -14.96 6.48 -4.26
CA TYR A 52 -14.45 5.12 -4.36
C TYR A 52 -14.05 4.61 -2.97
N ALA A 53 -14.54 3.43 -2.61
CA ALA A 53 -14.30 2.83 -1.31
C ALA A 53 -13.77 1.40 -1.47
N SER A 54 -12.94 0.97 -0.53
CA SER A 54 -12.45 -0.40 -0.47
C SER A 54 -13.05 -1.12 0.73
N THR A 55 -13.56 -2.32 0.49
CA THR A 55 -14.05 -3.21 1.57
C THR A 55 -13.15 -4.41 1.76
N SER A 56 -12.11 -4.56 0.94
CA SER A 56 -11.24 -5.74 0.93
C SER A 56 -9.78 -5.37 0.76
N SER A 57 -9.33 -4.35 1.51
CA SER A 57 -7.92 -3.96 1.51
C SER A 57 -7.03 -5.09 2.00
N ASP A 58 -5.86 -5.23 1.39
CA ASP A 58 -4.92 -6.29 1.73
C ASP A 58 -4.00 -5.86 2.88
N VAL A 59 -3.78 -6.77 3.83
CA VAL A 59 -2.72 -6.66 4.81
C VAL A 59 -1.51 -7.41 4.29
N LEU A 60 -0.38 -6.74 4.20
CA LEU A 60 0.83 -7.27 3.61
C LEU A 60 1.91 -7.50 4.67
N ALA A 61 2.92 -8.29 4.34
CA ALA A 61 4.13 -8.42 5.15
C ALA A 61 5.34 -8.31 4.23
N PRO A 62 6.32 -7.46 4.56
CA PRO A 62 7.55 -7.38 3.77
C PRO A 62 8.37 -8.65 3.94
N THR A 63 9.02 -9.08 2.86
CA THR A 63 9.95 -10.21 2.87
C THR A 63 11.31 -9.74 2.38
N ASP A 64 12.33 -10.57 2.60
CA ASP A 64 13.71 -10.27 2.21
C ASP A 64 14.17 -8.94 2.82
N GLN A 65 14.57 -7.98 2.00
CA GLN A 65 15.03 -6.67 2.44
C GLN A 65 13.97 -5.57 2.23
N ALA A 66 12.74 -5.97 1.93
CA ALA A 66 11.64 -5.02 1.79
C ALA A 66 11.23 -4.45 3.16
N PHE A 67 10.52 -3.34 3.15
CA PHE A 67 10.08 -2.67 4.38
C PHE A 67 8.66 -2.15 4.23
N SER A 68 7.99 -1.98 5.38
CA SER A 68 6.66 -1.39 5.42
C SER A 68 6.77 0.12 5.19
N ALA A 69 6.20 0.59 4.09
CA ALA A 69 6.19 2.02 3.77
C ALA A 69 4.97 2.73 4.36
N LEU A 70 3.84 2.06 4.41
CA LEU A 70 2.60 2.55 5.00
C LEU A 70 2.04 1.49 5.94
N VAL A 71 1.42 1.93 7.04
CA VAL A 71 0.79 1.02 8.00
C VAL A 71 -0.64 1.44 8.28
N TYR A 72 -1.52 0.46 8.45
CA TYR A 72 -2.88 0.71 8.91
C TYR A 72 -2.88 1.12 10.38
N ALA A 73 -4.05 1.55 10.87
CA ALA A 73 -4.21 2.01 12.27
C ALA A 73 -3.81 0.95 13.29
N ASP A 74 -3.97 -0.33 12.97
CA ASP A 74 -3.61 -1.44 13.87
C ASP A 74 -2.13 -1.82 13.82
N GLY A 75 -1.33 -1.11 13.02
CA GLY A 75 0.10 -1.39 12.87
C GLY A 75 0.46 -2.40 11.81
N THR A 76 -0.51 -3.02 11.15
CA THR A 76 -0.24 -3.95 10.05
C THR A 76 0.13 -3.20 8.78
N SER A 77 0.86 -3.85 7.88
CA SER A 77 1.40 -3.18 6.71
C SER A 77 0.34 -2.96 5.63
N ALA A 78 0.18 -1.72 5.20
CA ALA A 78 -0.70 -1.33 4.10
C ALA A 78 0.06 -1.18 2.79
N ALA A 79 1.36 -0.98 2.83
CA ALA A 79 2.20 -0.90 1.64
C ALA A 79 3.60 -1.38 1.96
N VAL A 80 4.21 -2.05 0.99
CA VAL A 80 5.56 -2.61 1.10
C VAL A 80 6.41 -2.00 0.00
N ALA A 81 7.61 -1.55 0.35
CA ALA A 81 8.57 -1.00 -0.59
C ALA A 81 9.82 -1.87 -0.60
N TYR A 82 10.39 -2.05 -1.78
CA TYR A 82 11.62 -2.80 -1.99
C TYR A 82 12.61 -1.96 -2.78
N ASN A 83 13.84 -1.86 -2.29
CA ASN A 83 14.89 -1.07 -2.93
C ASN A 83 16.12 -1.96 -3.13
N ALA A 84 16.41 -2.27 -4.38
CA ALA A 84 17.61 -2.99 -4.78
C ALA A 84 18.42 -2.13 -5.76
N SER A 85 19.67 -2.54 -6.00
CA SER A 85 20.57 -1.77 -6.87
C SER A 85 20.04 -1.63 -8.30
N ASN A 86 19.25 -2.57 -8.78
CA ASN A 86 18.79 -2.62 -10.17
C ASN A 86 17.27 -2.44 -10.32
N ARG A 87 16.52 -2.35 -9.22
CA ARG A 87 15.08 -2.15 -9.31
C ARG A 87 14.50 -1.68 -7.97
N ARG A 88 13.34 -1.04 -8.06
CA ARG A 88 12.55 -0.63 -6.89
C ARG A 88 11.08 -0.95 -7.16
N THR A 89 10.38 -1.39 -6.12
CA THR A 89 8.95 -1.64 -6.19
C THR A 89 8.24 -0.97 -5.02
N PHE A 90 6.98 -0.60 -5.25
CA PHE A 90 6.12 -0.06 -4.22
C PHE A 90 4.75 -0.73 -4.40
N THR A 91 4.33 -1.50 -3.40
CA THR A 91 3.11 -2.31 -3.47
C THR A 91 2.13 -1.80 -2.41
N MET A 92 0.93 -1.38 -2.86
CA MET A 92 -0.14 -0.94 -1.96
C MET A 92 -1.22 -2.01 -1.90
N GLY A 93 -1.70 -2.28 -0.68
CA GLY A 93 -2.78 -3.24 -0.44
C GLY A 93 -4.16 -2.64 -0.53
N PHE A 94 -4.30 -1.34 -0.87
CA PHE A 94 -5.58 -0.67 -1.07
C PHE A 94 -5.49 0.26 -2.29
N PRO A 95 -6.64 0.57 -2.93
CA PRO A 95 -6.61 1.45 -4.10
C PRO A 95 -6.19 2.88 -3.72
N PHE A 96 -5.33 3.46 -4.53
CA PHE A 96 -4.84 4.82 -4.30
C PHE A 96 -5.97 5.85 -4.22
N GLU A 97 -7.01 5.66 -5.02
CA GLU A 97 -8.17 6.55 -5.08
C GLU A 97 -8.95 6.60 -3.77
N CYS A 98 -8.73 5.63 -2.88
CA CYS A 98 -9.40 5.59 -1.58
C CYS A 98 -8.85 6.61 -0.58
N ILE A 99 -7.69 7.21 -0.83
CA ILE A 99 -7.17 8.29 0.02
C ILE A 99 -8.10 9.50 -0.14
N LYS A 100 -8.72 9.93 0.97
CA LYS A 100 -9.82 10.89 0.94
C LYS A 100 -9.40 12.29 0.53
N ASP A 101 -8.25 12.75 1.01
CA ASP A 101 -7.79 14.12 0.84
C ASP A 101 -6.94 14.25 -0.42
N LYS A 102 -7.34 15.15 -1.33
CA LYS A 102 -6.63 15.38 -2.59
C LYS A 102 -5.17 15.81 -2.36
N ALA A 103 -4.92 16.69 -1.40
CA ALA A 103 -3.56 17.15 -1.10
C ALA A 103 -2.70 16.00 -0.56
N LYS A 104 -3.29 15.12 0.25
CA LYS A 104 -2.58 13.94 0.75
C LYS A 104 -2.33 12.92 -0.35
N ARG A 105 -3.26 12.73 -1.28
CA ARG A 105 -3.01 11.90 -2.47
C ARG A 105 -1.80 12.41 -3.25
N ALA A 106 -1.75 13.72 -3.49
CA ALA A 106 -0.62 14.32 -4.19
C ALA A 106 0.69 14.14 -3.43
N TYR A 107 0.66 14.30 -2.12
CA TYR A 107 1.84 14.11 -1.26
C TYR A 107 2.35 12.67 -1.33
N VAL A 108 1.46 11.70 -1.19
CA VAL A 108 1.81 10.28 -1.23
C VAL A 108 2.36 9.91 -2.61
N MET A 109 1.71 10.37 -3.67
CA MET A 109 2.16 10.08 -5.03
C MET A 109 3.55 10.67 -5.30
N ARG A 110 3.83 11.89 -4.84
CA ARG A 110 5.18 12.47 -4.99
C ARG A 110 6.22 11.63 -4.26
N GLY A 111 5.90 11.13 -3.07
CA GLY A 111 6.79 10.26 -2.32
C GLY A 111 7.06 8.95 -3.04
N ILE A 112 6.03 8.32 -3.59
CA ILE A 112 6.15 7.08 -4.35
C ILE A 112 7.01 7.31 -5.59
N LEU A 113 6.74 8.35 -6.35
CA LEU A 113 7.49 8.65 -7.57
C LEU A 113 8.95 8.99 -7.26
N ALA A 114 9.22 9.72 -6.18
CA ALA A 114 10.58 10.01 -5.75
C ALA A 114 11.33 8.72 -5.37
N PHE A 115 10.65 7.81 -4.69
CA PHE A 115 11.23 6.50 -4.33
C PHE A 115 11.56 5.67 -5.56
N LEU A 116 10.65 5.65 -6.55
CA LEU A 116 10.81 4.82 -7.75
C LEU A 116 11.78 5.42 -8.76
N ARG A 117 12.14 6.70 -8.62
CA ARG A 117 13.03 7.38 -9.57
C ARG A 117 14.43 6.77 -9.48
N PRO A 118 15.06 6.49 -10.64
CA PRO A 118 16.43 6.00 -10.62
C PRO A 118 17.38 7.02 -9.99
N ASN A 119 18.34 6.51 -9.23
CA ASN A 119 19.44 7.35 -8.73
C ASN A 119 20.43 7.59 -9.86
N ASN A 120 20.64 8.82 -10.17
CA ASN A 120 21.66 9.25 -11.13
C ASN A 120 22.82 9.91 -10.40
#